data_e3cd765f6124d86e9ad2cac99673116d
#
_entry.id   e3cd765f6124d86e9ad2cac99673116d
#
_cell.length_a   1.000
_cell.length_b   1.000
_cell.length_c   1.000
_cell.angle_alpha   90.00
_cell.angle_beta   90.00
_cell.angle_gamma   90.00
#
_symmetry.space_group_name_H-M   'P 1'
#
loop_
_entity.id
_entity.type
_entity.pdbx_description
1 polymer ?
#
loop_
_entity_poly.entity_id
_entity_poly.type
_entity_poly.pdbx_seq_one_letter_code
_entity_poly.pdbx_strand_id
1 'polypeptide(L)'
;MKIKTLIPVGALLATFVLVHANAPAPESAPPGSLEKITAALPKEDWVKPAKSRKLLVFSATAGFRHESIATGKLALTEMGKKNGAFEAIISDDLANFEPGKIDQFDAICFLSTTQDVLMPHPMAMKTMSDEEKKAAQE
;
A
#
# COMPACT_ATOMS: atom_id res chain seq x y z
N MET A 1 -43.67 -41.09 -37.17
CA MET A 1 -42.21 -40.86 -37.36
C MET A 1 -41.95 -39.45 -36.93
N LYS A 2 -41.39 -39.24 -35.69
CA LYS A 2 -41.12 -37.92 -35.10
C LYS A 2 -39.65 -37.64 -35.24
N ILE A 3 -39.29 -36.66 -36.05
CA ILE A 3 -37.91 -36.18 -36.24
C ILE A 3 -37.58 -35.25 -35.05
N LYS A 4 -36.63 -35.64 -34.22
CA LYS A 4 -36.06 -34.77 -33.16
C LYS A 4 -34.94 -33.93 -33.76
N THR A 5 -35.16 -32.65 -33.87
CA THR A 5 -34.13 -31.65 -34.30
C THR A 5 -33.18 -31.42 -33.13
N LEU A 6 -31.95 -31.81 -33.29
CA LEU A 6 -30.84 -31.45 -32.37
C LEU A 6 -30.41 -30.03 -32.69
N ILE A 7 -30.45 -29.13 -31.69
CA ILE A 7 -29.86 -27.78 -31.77
C ILE A 7 -28.43 -27.89 -31.24
N PRO A 8 -27.39 -27.49 -31.99
CA PRO A 8 -26.05 -27.48 -31.47
C PRO A 8 -25.89 -26.27 -30.50
N VAL A 9 -25.51 -26.58 -29.27
CA VAL A 9 -25.08 -25.59 -28.30
C VAL A 9 -23.70 -25.08 -28.73
N GLY A 10 -23.68 -23.88 -29.31
CA GLY A 10 -22.44 -23.18 -29.63
C GLY A 10 -21.73 -22.74 -28.34
N ALA A 11 -20.59 -23.32 -28.05
CA ALA A 11 -19.70 -22.87 -26.98
C ALA A 11 -19.11 -21.50 -27.35
N LEU A 12 -19.59 -20.45 -26.70
CA LEU A 12 -19.02 -19.12 -26.77
C LEU A 12 -17.75 -19.09 -25.91
N LEU A 13 -16.59 -19.27 -26.53
CA LEU A 13 -15.28 -19.06 -25.90
C LEU A 13 -15.10 -17.56 -25.69
N ALA A 14 -15.40 -17.10 -24.47
CA ALA A 14 -15.03 -15.76 -24.03
C ALA A 14 -13.52 -15.72 -23.82
N THR A 15 -12.78 -15.17 -24.77
CA THR A 15 -11.38 -14.82 -24.60
C THR A 15 -11.26 -13.69 -23.58
N PHE A 16 -10.89 -14.04 -22.36
CA PHE A 16 -10.55 -13.09 -21.32
C PHE A 16 -9.19 -12.49 -21.66
N VAL A 17 -9.19 -11.31 -22.31
CA VAL A 17 -7.96 -10.54 -22.49
C VAL A 17 -7.56 -10.01 -21.13
N LEU A 18 -6.59 -10.64 -20.47
CA LEU A 18 -5.90 -10.07 -19.31
C LEU A 18 -5.14 -8.83 -19.79
N VAL A 19 -5.74 -7.67 -19.61
CA VAL A 19 -5.01 -6.41 -19.66
C VAL A 19 -4.10 -6.39 -18.43
N HIS A 20 -2.86 -6.81 -18.60
CA HIS A 20 -1.81 -6.56 -17.62
C HIS A 20 -1.58 -5.05 -17.62
N ALA A 21 -2.24 -4.34 -16.70
CA ALA A 21 -1.83 -2.99 -16.36
C ALA A 21 -0.35 -3.06 -15.99
N ASN A 22 0.49 -2.30 -16.69
CA ASN A 22 1.91 -2.24 -16.44
C ASN A 22 2.08 -1.58 -15.05
N ALA A 23 2.02 -2.39 -13.99
CA ALA A 23 2.28 -1.92 -12.65
C ALA A 23 3.71 -1.35 -12.64
N PRO A 24 3.94 -0.15 -12.12
CA PRO A 24 5.29 0.38 -12.01
C PRO A 24 6.17 -0.65 -11.29
N ALA A 25 7.41 -0.79 -11.75
CA ALA A 25 8.36 -1.70 -11.14
C ALA A 25 8.42 -1.46 -9.63
N PRO A 26 8.50 -2.52 -8.80
CA PRO A 26 8.55 -2.35 -7.36
C PRO A 26 9.72 -1.44 -7.00
N GLU A 27 9.41 -0.38 -6.25
CA GLU A 27 10.38 0.59 -5.78
C GLU A 27 11.39 -0.13 -4.87
N SER A 28 12.68 -0.07 -5.23
CA SER A 28 13.75 -0.74 -4.48
C SER A 28 14.75 0.28 -3.95
N ALA A 29 15.26 0.02 -2.74
CA ALA A 29 16.35 0.81 -2.19
C ALA A 29 17.63 0.62 -3.02
N PRO A 30 18.52 1.62 -3.14
CA PRO A 30 19.77 1.51 -3.86
C PRO A 30 20.63 0.33 -3.37
N PRO A 31 21.48 -0.27 -4.23
CA PRO A 31 22.40 -1.33 -3.82
C PRO A 31 23.24 -0.93 -2.63
N GLY A 32 23.46 -1.84 -1.69
CA GLY A 32 24.22 -1.59 -0.45
C GLY A 32 23.45 -0.87 0.65
N SER A 33 22.16 -0.54 0.43
CA SER A 33 21.33 0.12 1.46
C SER A 33 21.09 -0.79 2.66
N LEU A 34 20.86 -2.08 2.44
CA LEU A 34 20.60 -3.03 3.51
C LEU A 34 21.79 -3.11 4.48
N GLU A 35 23.01 -3.24 3.95
CA GLU A 35 24.24 -3.33 4.75
C GLU A 35 24.47 -2.05 5.55
N LYS A 36 24.28 -0.88 4.94
CA LYS A 36 24.42 0.42 5.60
C LYS A 36 23.39 0.61 6.71
N ILE A 37 22.14 0.25 6.46
CA ILE A 37 21.05 0.33 7.44
C ILE A 37 21.35 -0.61 8.59
N THR A 38 21.65 -1.87 8.32
CA THR A 38 21.94 -2.87 9.35
C THR A 38 23.13 -2.47 10.22
N ALA A 39 24.19 -1.89 9.62
CA ALA A 39 25.35 -1.40 10.35
C ALA A 39 25.04 -0.18 11.25
N ALA A 40 24.04 0.64 10.85
CA ALA A 40 23.62 1.83 11.59
C ALA A 40 22.62 1.54 12.70
N LEU A 41 21.98 0.37 12.72
CA LEU A 41 21.03 0.01 13.77
C LEU A 41 21.74 -0.09 15.13
N PRO A 42 21.05 0.28 16.25
CA PRO A 42 21.58 0.14 17.58
C PRO A 42 22.05 -1.30 17.85
N LYS A 43 23.22 -1.45 18.46
CA LYS A 43 23.77 -2.78 18.82
C LYS A 43 23.04 -3.40 20.00
N GLU A 44 22.56 -2.59 20.91
CA GLU A 44 21.88 -2.97 22.13
C GLU A 44 20.43 -2.50 22.11
N ASP A 45 19.53 -3.31 22.64
CA ASP A 45 18.13 -2.94 22.83
C ASP A 45 18.02 -2.20 24.18
N TRP A 46 17.66 -0.92 24.15
CA TRP A 46 17.51 -0.10 25.36
C TRP A 46 16.32 -0.54 26.21
N VAL A 47 15.28 -1.05 25.56
CA VAL A 47 14.08 -1.56 26.23
C VAL A 47 13.60 -2.81 25.48
N LYS A 48 13.32 -3.89 26.24
CA LYS A 48 12.62 -5.03 25.65
C LYS A 48 11.14 -4.71 25.50
N PRO A 49 10.57 -4.79 24.29
CA PRO A 49 9.16 -4.56 24.10
C PRO A 49 8.33 -5.65 24.80
N ALA A 50 7.26 -5.26 25.49
CA ALA A 50 6.35 -6.20 26.14
C ALA A 50 5.56 -7.03 25.10
N LYS A 51 5.29 -6.44 23.93
CA LYS A 51 4.67 -7.10 22.77
C LYS A 51 5.12 -6.40 21.49
N SER A 52 5.14 -7.14 20.39
CA SER A 52 5.27 -6.52 19.06
C SER A 52 4.05 -5.67 18.73
N ARG A 53 4.27 -4.54 18.06
CA ARG A 53 3.25 -3.60 17.59
C ARG A 53 3.17 -3.66 16.08
N LYS A 54 2.01 -3.31 15.51
CA LYS A 54 1.85 -3.15 14.06
C LYS A 54 2.01 -1.67 13.70
N LEU A 55 3.02 -1.38 12.90
CA LEU A 55 3.29 -0.04 12.37
C LEU A 55 2.91 -0.01 10.88
N LEU A 56 1.85 0.71 10.53
CA LEU A 56 1.58 1.02 9.12
C LEU A 56 2.62 2.04 8.63
N VAL A 57 3.38 1.66 7.61
CA VAL A 57 4.29 2.57 6.90
C VAL A 57 3.63 2.95 5.58
N PHE A 58 3.01 4.13 5.58
CA PHE A 58 2.26 4.67 4.47
C PHE A 58 3.08 5.73 3.75
N SER A 59 3.24 5.58 2.44
CA SER A 59 4.11 6.45 1.64
C SER A 59 3.49 6.88 0.30
N ALA A 60 2.15 6.85 0.21
CA ALA A 60 1.48 7.39 -0.96
C ALA A 60 1.86 8.87 -1.16
N THR A 61 1.87 9.29 -2.41
CA THR A 61 2.19 10.67 -2.79
C THR A 61 1.19 11.15 -3.83
N ALA A 62 0.60 12.31 -3.61
CA ALA A 62 -0.24 13.01 -4.59
C ALA A 62 0.55 14.02 -5.43
N GLY A 63 1.81 14.25 -5.08
CA GLY A 63 2.77 15.11 -5.77
C GLY A 63 4.08 14.39 -6.07
N PHE A 64 5.19 15.06 -5.77
CA PHE A 64 6.53 14.50 -5.99
C PHE A 64 6.77 13.28 -5.11
N ARG A 65 7.26 12.19 -5.72
CA ARG A 65 7.66 10.98 -5.00
C ARG A 65 9.17 10.96 -4.78
N HIS A 66 9.58 10.95 -3.52
CA HIS A 66 10.99 10.96 -3.14
C HIS A 66 11.63 9.58 -3.32
N GLU A 67 12.81 9.52 -3.94
CA GLU A 67 13.58 8.28 -4.11
C GLU A 67 13.98 7.65 -2.76
N SER A 68 14.08 8.45 -1.70
CA SER A 68 14.40 7.99 -0.34
C SER A 68 13.30 7.11 0.29
N ILE A 69 12.09 7.08 -0.26
CA ILE A 69 10.98 6.28 0.27
C ILE A 69 11.35 4.80 0.34
N ALA A 70 11.94 4.26 -0.72
CA ALA A 70 12.35 2.86 -0.73
C ALA A 70 13.37 2.52 0.38
N THR A 71 14.35 3.42 0.58
CA THR A 71 15.32 3.29 1.68
C THR A 71 14.67 3.40 3.05
N GLY A 72 13.72 4.33 3.22
CA GLY A 72 12.97 4.49 4.46
C GLY A 72 12.11 3.28 4.80
N LYS A 73 11.40 2.70 3.81
CA LYS A 73 10.65 1.44 3.97
C LYS A 73 11.55 0.31 4.44
N LEU A 74 12.71 0.15 3.81
CA LEU A 74 13.70 -0.86 4.18
C LEU A 74 14.22 -0.62 5.60
N ALA A 75 14.55 0.62 5.95
CA ALA A 75 15.08 0.98 7.27
C ALA A 75 14.08 0.67 8.39
N LEU A 76 12.81 1.04 8.23
CA LEU A 76 11.76 0.76 9.21
C LEU A 76 11.52 -0.75 9.35
N THR A 77 11.55 -1.49 8.23
CA THR A 77 11.43 -2.95 8.25
C THR A 77 12.57 -3.60 9.04
N GLU A 78 13.81 -3.24 8.76
CA GLU A 78 14.98 -3.80 9.45
C GLU A 78 15.04 -3.37 10.93
N MET A 79 14.62 -2.16 11.26
CA MET A 79 14.51 -1.68 12.63
C MET A 79 13.52 -2.51 13.44
N GLY A 80 12.33 -2.77 12.90
CA GLY A 80 11.32 -3.62 13.54
C GLY A 80 11.80 -5.06 13.75
N LYS A 81 12.46 -5.63 12.74
CA LYS A 81 13.06 -6.98 12.84
C LYS A 81 14.15 -7.06 13.90
N LYS A 82 14.99 -6.03 14.02
CA LYS A 82 16.15 -6.01 14.91
C LYS A 82 15.76 -6.15 16.37
N ASN A 83 14.75 -5.43 16.83
CA ASN A 83 14.37 -5.36 18.24
C ASN A 83 13.02 -6.02 18.56
N GLY A 84 12.25 -6.44 17.55
CA GLY A 84 10.94 -7.05 17.73
C GLY A 84 9.87 -6.10 18.33
N ALA A 85 10.16 -4.79 18.42
CA ALA A 85 9.24 -3.82 18.99
C ALA A 85 8.01 -3.58 18.12
N PHE A 86 8.17 -3.70 16.79
CA PHE A 86 7.08 -3.56 15.84
C PHE A 86 7.32 -4.40 14.59
N GLU A 87 6.22 -4.72 13.93
CA GLU A 87 6.17 -5.22 12.55
C GLU A 87 5.83 -4.06 11.62
N ALA A 88 6.68 -3.76 10.64
CA ALA A 88 6.41 -2.73 9.65
C ALA A 88 5.51 -3.31 8.55
N ILE A 89 4.28 -2.80 8.46
CA ILE A 89 3.31 -3.13 7.41
C ILE A 89 3.43 -2.05 6.33
N ILE A 90 4.06 -2.39 5.21
CA ILE A 90 4.27 -1.47 4.09
C ILE A 90 3.04 -1.48 3.20
N SER A 91 2.32 -0.37 3.12
CA SER A 91 1.14 -0.26 2.26
C SER A 91 0.85 1.19 1.90
N ASP A 92 0.58 1.45 0.62
CA ASP A 92 0.14 2.74 0.10
C ASP A 92 -1.37 2.73 -0.21
N ASP A 93 -2.10 1.71 0.26
CA ASP A 93 -3.54 1.57 0.06
C ASP A 93 -4.32 2.45 1.04
N LEU A 94 -5.10 3.38 0.52
CA LEU A 94 -5.98 4.28 1.29
C LEU A 94 -7.06 3.53 2.07
N ALA A 95 -7.44 2.33 1.63
CA ALA A 95 -8.39 1.51 2.36
C ALA A 95 -7.93 1.15 3.79
N ASN A 96 -6.64 1.29 4.12
CA ASN A 96 -6.16 1.12 5.49
C ASN A 96 -6.72 2.16 6.47
N PHE A 97 -7.21 3.30 5.98
CA PHE A 97 -7.78 4.37 6.80
C PHE A 97 -9.29 4.25 6.97
N GLU A 98 -9.94 3.27 6.35
CA GLU A 98 -11.37 3.04 6.53
C GLU A 98 -11.68 2.59 7.97
N PRO A 99 -12.88 2.95 8.49
CA PRO A 99 -13.33 2.50 9.80
C PRO A 99 -13.20 0.98 9.99
N GLY A 100 -12.65 0.55 11.11
CA GLY A 100 -12.40 -0.85 11.42
C GLY A 100 -11.14 -1.44 10.78
N LYS A 101 -10.64 -0.90 9.67
CA LYS A 101 -9.36 -1.32 9.10
C LYS A 101 -8.17 -0.62 9.76
N ILE A 102 -8.31 0.66 10.09
CA ILE A 102 -7.27 1.43 10.78
C ILE A 102 -6.97 0.88 12.18
N ASP A 103 -7.95 0.30 12.83
CA ASP A 103 -7.84 -0.22 14.21
C ASP A 103 -6.87 -1.41 14.35
N GLN A 104 -6.48 -2.04 13.24
CA GLN A 104 -5.49 -3.11 13.25
C GLN A 104 -4.06 -2.64 13.52
N PHE A 105 -3.79 -1.33 13.39
CA PHE A 105 -2.46 -0.76 13.57
C PHE A 105 -2.33 -0.09 14.94
N ASP A 106 -1.18 -0.28 15.59
CA ASP A 106 -0.85 0.44 16.84
C ASP A 106 -0.28 1.84 16.56
N ALA A 107 0.28 2.07 15.36
CA ALA A 107 0.81 3.36 14.94
C ALA A 107 0.85 3.48 13.42
N ILE A 108 0.92 4.71 12.92
CA ILE A 108 1.05 5.02 11.49
C ILE A 108 2.26 5.94 11.29
N CYS A 109 3.12 5.57 10.34
CA CYS A 109 4.22 6.39 9.87
C CYS A 109 3.89 6.90 8.46
N PHE A 110 3.65 8.21 8.30
CA PHE A 110 3.57 8.87 7.02
C PHE A 110 4.99 9.13 6.49
N LEU A 111 5.48 8.21 5.67
CA LEU A 111 6.86 8.24 5.17
C LEU A 111 6.95 9.06 3.89
N SER A 112 7.41 10.29 3.99
CA SER A 112 7.62 11.21 2.87
C SER A 112 6.39 11.36 1.95
N THR A 113 5.20 11.36 2.54
CA THR A 113 3.96 11.70 1.83
C THR A 113 4.02 13.14 1.36
N THR A 114 3.50 13.41 0.18
CA THR A 114 3.50 14.75 -0.40
C THR A 114 2.10 15.14 -0.84
N GLN A 115 1.75 16.41 -0.61
CA GLN A 115 0.41 16.96 -0.81
C GLN A 115 -0.64 16.24 0.02
N ASP A 116 -1.92 16.44 -0.27
CA ASP A 116 -3.01 15.82 0.46
C ASP A 116 -3.33 14.45 -0.14
N VAL A 117 -2.75 13.42 0.46
CA VAL A 117 -2.88 12.03 -0.01
C VAL A 117 -4.16 11.35 0.44
N LEU A 118 -4.88 11.96 1.38
CA LEU A 118 -6.15 11.42 1.90
C LEU A 118 -7.37 12.01 1.19
N MET A 119 -7.16 13.08 0.39
CA MET A 119 -8.21 13.72 -0.39
C MET A 119 -8.19 13.24 -1.85
N PRO A 120 -9.34 13.16 -2.51
CA PRO A 120 -9.38 12.92 -3.94
C PRO A 120 -8.55 13.95 -4.71
N HIS A 121 -7.84 13.48 -5.74
CA HIS A 121 -7.04 14.39 -6.58
C HIS A 121 -7.91 15.55 -7.12
N PRO A 122 -7.42 16.81 -7.17
CA PRO A 122 -8.20 17.97 -7.62
C PRO A 122 -8.91 17.80 -8.97
N MET A 123 -8.35 17.01 -9.89
CA MET A 123 -8.99 16.69 -11.16
C MET A 123 -10.20 15.76 -10.96
N ALA A 124 -10.11 14.78 -10.06
CA ALA A 124 -11.23 13.91 -9.73
C ALA A 124 -12.35 14.71 -9.04
N MET A 125 -12.02 15.63 -8.14
CA MET A 125 -12.99 16.48 -7.44
C MET A 125 -13.82 17.35 -8.40
N LYS A 126 -13.29 17.71 -9.58
CA LYS A 126 -14.05 18.50 -10.58
C LYS A 126 -15.23 17.74 -11.16
N THR A 127 -15.16 16.42 -11.21
CA THR A 127 -16.22 15.54 -11.77
C THR A 127 -17.13 14.94 -10.70
N MET A 128 -16.80 15.10 -9.41
CA MET A 128 -17.59 14.61 -8.28
C MET A 128 -18.82 15.49 -8.06
N SER A 129 -19.92 14.86 -7.66
CA SER A 129 -21.12 15.54 -7.15
C SER A 129 -20.83 16.27 -5.82
N ASP A 130 -21.71 17.18 -5.43
CA ASP A 130 -21.54 17.88 -4.15
C ASP A 130 -21.67 16.94 -2.95
N GLU A 131 -22.46 15.87 -3.06
CA GLU A 131 -22.60 14.84 -2.03
C GLU A 131 -21.30 14.03 -1.89
N GLU A 132 -20.68 13.62 -3.01
CA GLU A 132 -19.40 12.92 -3.02
C GLU A 132 -18.26 13.78 -2.46
N LYS A 133 -18.23 15.09 -2.79
CA LYS A 133 -17.24 16.02 -2.23
C LYS A 133 -17.38 16.16 -0.73
N LYS A 134 -18.62 16.23 -0.23
CA LYS A 134 -18.89 16.31 1.20
C LYS A 134 -18.44 15.04 1.92
N ALA A 135 -18.78 13.87 1.40
CA ALA A 135 -18.36 12.58 1.97
C ALA A 135 -16.84 12.39 2.00
N ALA A 136 -16.11 12.99 1.04
CA ALA A 136 -14.65 12.95 1.01
C ALA A 136 -13.97 13.89 2.04
N GLN A 137 -14.73 14.79 2.68
CA GLN A 137 -14.23 15.76 3.68
C GLN A 137 -14.57 15.36 5.12
N GLU A 138 -15.42 14.37 5.32
CA GLU A 138 -15.82 13.80 6.62
C GLU A 138 -14.91 12.63 7.02
#